data_b35be2a3726a49fd599efab10e8e306b
#
_entry.id   b35be2a3726a49fd599efab10e8e306b
#
_cell.length_a   1.000
_cell.length_b   1.000
_cell.length_c   1.000
_cell.angle_alpha   90.00
_cell.angle_beta   90.00
_cell.angle_gamma   90.00
#
_symmetry.space_group_name_H-M   'P 1'
#
loop_
_entity.id
_entity.type
_entity.pdbx_description
1 polymer ?
#
loop_
_entity_poly.entity_id
_entity_poly.type
_entity_poly.pdbx_seq_one_letter_code
_entity_poly.pdbx_strand_id
1 'polypeptide(L)'
;MRNTQIPLFTPETEWVMPEELKNLKGAKEIAIDLETNDPHLKELGSGNVTGKGHIAGVAVAVEGWSGYYPIHHEQGGNMDKNLVFDWLKDLFKQEDTTFIFHNAMYDICWLRSAGLTIKGKIVDTMIAASLIDENRLSYQLNTLAKFYVGMGKDESILNAAAKEYGLDPKKDMWRLPALFVGQYA
;
A
#
# COMPACT_ATOMS: atom_id res chain seq x y z
N MET A 1 -23.24 4.38 -11.08
CA MET A 1 -22.31 3.31 -10.68
C MET A 1 -22.32 2.26 -11.77
N ARG A 2 -21.20 1.98 -12.43
CA ARG A 2 -21.13 0.82 -13.34
C ARG A 2 -21.02 -0.41 -12.45
N ASN A 3 -22.02 -1.30 -12.49
CA ASN A 3 -21.92 -2.60 -11.82
C ASN A 3 -20.70 -3.33 -12.39
N THR A 4 -19.71 -3.59 -11.55
CA THR A 4 -18.56 -4.41 -11.93
C THR A 4 -19.07 -5.84 -12.05
N GLN A 5 -19.05 -6.36 -13.28
CA GLN A 5 -19.46 -7.74 -13.52
C GLN A 5 -18.38 -8.67 -12.99
N ILE A 6 -18.74 -9.59 -12.12
CA ILE A 6 -17.81 -10.61 -11.64
C ILE A 6 -17.47 -11.53 -12.83
N PRO A 7 -16.18 -11.66 -13.21
CA PRO A 7 -15.79 -12.52 -14.29
C PRO A 7 -16.04 -14.00 -13.99
N LEU A 8 -16.28 -14.80 -15.03
CA LEU A 8 -16.45 -16.26 -14.89
C LEU A 8 -15.13 -16.98 -14.59
N PHE A 9 -14.02 -16.37 -15.05
CA PHE A 9 -12.67 -16.89 -14.83
C PHE A 9 -11.83 -15.81 -14.19
N THR A 10 -11.22 -16.14 -13.06
CA THR A 10 -10.31 -15.26 -12.33
C THR A 10 -8.92 -15.88 -12.30
N PRO A 11 -7.84 -15.09 -12.32
CA PRO A 11 -6.50 -15.64 -12.15
C PRO A 11 -6.37 -16.35 -10.79
N GLU A 12 -5.55 -17.38 -10.76
CA GLU A 12 -5.18 -18.04 -9.50
C GLU A 12 -4.16 -17.16 -8.76
N THR A 13 -4.28 -17.12 -7.44
CA THR A 13 -3.34 -16.43 -6.54
C THR A 13 -3.12 -17.27 -5.29
N GLU A 14 -1.89 -17.28 -4.82
CA GLU A 14 -1.52 -17.94 -3.56
C GLU A 14 -1.73 -17.05 -2.34
N TRP A 15 -2.03 -15.77 -2.54
CA TRP A 15 -2.23 -14.84 -1.44
C TRP A 15 -3.50 -15.17 -0.66
N VAL A 16 -3.34 -15.22 0.66
CA VAL A 16 -4.43 -15.45 1.61
C VAL A 16 -4.52 -14.25 2.53
N MET A 17 -5.74 -13.78 2.76
CA MET A 17 -5.96 -12.69 3.71
C MET A 17 -5.46 -13.09 5.10
N PRO A 18 -4.64 -12.25 5.76
CA PRO A 18 -4.20 -12.52 7.12
C PRO A 18 -5.39 -12.67 8.07
N GLU A 19 -5.40 -13.73 8.87
CA GLU A 19 -6.42 -13.95 9.90
C GLU A 19 -6.22 -13.03 11.10
N GLU A 20 -4.95 -12.65 11.36
CA GLU A 20 -4.56 -11.85 12.52
C GLU A 20 -3.61 -10.71 12.12
N LEU A 21 -3.64 -9.64 12.90
CA LEU A 21 -2.67 -8.56 12.81
C LEU A 21 -1.34 -9.00 13.43
N LYS A 22 -0.26 -8.89 12.68
CA LYS A 22 1.07 -9.32 13.12
C LYS A 22 1.53 -8.52 14.34
N ASN A 23 2.03 -9.21 15.35
CA ASN A 23 2.70 -8.53 16.45
C ASN A 23 4.07 -8.05 16.00
N LEU A 24 4.23 -6.73 15.84
CA LEU A 24 5.48 -6.06 15.45
C LEU A 24 6.06 -5.21 16.57
N LYS A 25 5.68 -5.48 17.82
CA LYS A 25 6.21 -4.76 18.96
C LYS A 25 7.71 -5.02 19.11
N GLY A 26 8.48 -3.92 19.14
CA GLY A 26 9.94 -3.96 19.28
C GLY A 26 10.69 -4.18 17.96
N ALA A 27 10.01 -4.26 16.82
CA ALA A 27 10.66 -4.25 15.51
C ALA A 27 11.44 -2.94 15.34
N LYS A 28 12.69 -3.03 14.87
CA LYS A 28 13.56 -1.86 14.68
C LYS A 28 13.27 -1.11 13.41
N GLU A 29 12.88 -1.82 12.37
CA GLU A 29 12.57 -1.28 11.05
C GLU A 29 11.27 -1.89 10.54
N ILE A 30 10.36 -1.04 10.07
CA ILE A 30 9.07 -1.42 9.53
C ILE A 30 8.84 -0.62 8.24
N ALA A 31 8.76 -1.31 7.11
CA ALA A 31 8.34 -0.69 5.86
C ALA A 31 6.81 -0.66 5.77
N ILE A 32 6.27 0.45 5.26
CA ILE A 32 4.83 0.67 5.10
C ILE A 32 4.55 1.27 3.73
N ASP A 33 3.52 0.75 3.06
CA ASP A 33 2.97 1.29 1.81
C ASP A 33 1.44 1.29 1.90
N LEU A 34 0.79 2.30 1.34
CA LEU A 34 -0.67 2.40 1.34
C LEU A 34 -1.21 2.19 -0.08
N GLU A 35 -2.14 1.28 -0.20
CA GLU A 35 -2.97 1.22 -1.39
C GLU A 35 -4.18 2.15 -1.20
N THR A 36 -4.41 3.05 -2.16
CA THR A 36 -5.42 4.09 -2.04
C THR A 36 -6.31 4.17 -3.27
N ASN A 37 -7.56 4.59 -3.05
CA ASN A 37 -8.38 5.18 -4.08
C ASN A 37 -8.18 6.70 -4.05
N ASP A 38 -7.50 7.24 -5.04
CA ASP A 38 -7.26 8.69 -5.18
C ASP A 38 -7.54 9.15 -6.62
N PRO A 39 -8.82 9.16 -7.04
CA PRO A 39 -9.20 9.28 -8.45
C PRO A 39 -8.91 10.66 -9.05
N HIS A 40 -8.74 11.67 -8.22
CA HIS A 40 -8.54 13.06 -8.64
C HIS A 40 -7.17 13.64 -8.29
N LEU A 41 -6.21 12.78 -7.91
CA LEU A 41 -4.87 13.20 -7.46
C LEU A 41 -4.20 14.21 -8.41
N LYS A 42 -4.28 13.96 -9.72
CA LYS A 42 -3.65 14.83 -10.73
C LYS A 42 -4.39 16.13 -11.00
N GLU A 43 -5.69 16.16 -10.77
CA GLU A 43 -6.57 17.28 -11.11
C GLU A 43 -6.83 18.21 -9.93
N LEU A 44 -7.03 17.62 -8.75
CA LEU A 44 -7.49 18.33 -7.56
C LEU A 44 -6.50 18.23 -6.39
N GLY A 45 -5.40 17.49 -6.56
CA GLY A 45 -4.50 17.15 -5.47
C GLY A 45 -4.99 15.94 -4.67
N SER A 46 -4.26 15.62 -3.61
CA SER A 46 -4.47 14.40 -2.84
C SER A 46 -5.86 14.31 -2.21
N GLY A 47 -6.47 13.16 -2.34
CA GLY A 47 -7.81 12.84 -1.85
C GLY A 47 -7.96 12.95 -0.34
N ASN A 48 -6.88 12.79 0.42
CA ASN A 48 -6.88 13.01 1.87
C ASN A 48 -7.19 14.47 2.25
N VAL A 49 -6.85 15.44 1.39
CA VAL A 49 -7.13 16.87 1.58
C VAL A 49 -8.50 17.23 1.01
N THR A 50 -8.81 16.70 -0.17
CA THR A 50 -10.06 17.02 -0.89
C THR A 50 -11.27 16.23 -0.38
N GLY A 51 -11.07 15.22 0.45
CA GLY A 51 -12.12 14.30 0.90
C GLY A 51 -12.61 13.35 -0.19
N LYS A 52 -11.90 13.25 -1.32
CA LYS A 52 -12.29 12.44 -2.49
C LYS A 52 -11.38 11.25 -2.66
N GLY A 53 -11.53 10.28 -1.79
CA GLY A 53 -10.76 9.05 -1.83
C GLY A 53 -10.72 8.36 -0.48
N HIS A 54 -9.98 7.26 -0.41
CA HIS A 54 -9.82 6.49 0.83
C HIS A 54 -8.60 5.58 0.75
N ILE A 55 -8.14 5.10 1.90
CA ILE A 55 -7.16 4.03 2.00
C ILE A 55 -7.88 2.71 1.72
N ALA A 56 -7.42 1.96 0.72
CA ALA A 56 -7.95 0.65 0.35
C ALA A 56 -7.32 -0.47 1.17
N GLY A 57 -6.03 -0.33 1.51
CA GLY A 57 -5.32 -1.28 2.35
C GLY A 57 -3.95 -0.77 2.76
N VAL A 58 -3.30 -1.54 3.63
CA VAL A 58 -1.98 -1.22 4.21
C VAL A 58 -1.06 -2.41 4.02
N ALA A 59 0.03 -2.23 3.29
CA ALA A 59 1.12 -3.19 3.22
C ALA A 59 2.16 -2.88 4.30
N VAL A 60 2.64 -3.91 4.96
CA VAL A 60 3.64 -3.80 6.01
C VAL A 60 4.68 -4.90 5.86
N ALA A 61 5.95 -4.54 5.97
CA ALA A 61 7.04 -5.50 5.93
C ALA A 61 8.07 -5.23 7.02
N VAL A 62 8.62 -6.32 7.53
CA VAL A 62 9.80 -6.37 8.39
C VAL A 62 10.74 -7.43 7.85
N GLU A 63 11.94 -7.53 8.38
CA GLU A 63 12.86 -8.59 7.99
C GLU A 63 12.20 -9.98 8.13
N GLY A 64 12.20 -10.73 7.02
CA GLY A 64 11.65 -12.10 6.95
C GLY A 64 10.13 -12.22 6.93
N TRP A 65 9.37 -11.12 6.90
CA TRP A 65 7.92 -11.17 6.82
C TRP A 65 7.32 -9.93 6.15
N SER A 66 6.28 -10.15 5.37
CA SER A 66 5.43 -9.08 4.83
C SER A 66 3.95 -9.48 4.87
N GLY A 67 3.06 -8.51 4.89
CA GLY A 67 1.62 -8.73 4.85
C GLY A 67 0.87 -7.52 4.35
N TYR A 68 -0.28 -7.77 3.74
CA TYR A 68 -1.23 -6.76 3.28
C TYR A 68 -2.52 -6.89 4.09
N TYR A 69 -3.01 -5.77 4.61
CA TYR A 69 -4.24 -5.65 5.38
C TYR A 69 -5.27 -4.83 4.60
N PRO A 70 -6.13 -5.48 3.81
CA PRO A 70 -7.19 -4.80 3.05
C PRO A 70 -8.27 -4.28 3.98
N ILE A 71 -8.73 -3.04 3.76
CA ILE A 71 -9.75 -2.40 4.62
C ILE A 71 -10.90 -1.76 3.86
N HIS A 72 -10.76 -1.53 2.54
CA HIS A 72 -11.80 -0.87 1.77
C HIS A 72 -11.74 -1.20 0.26
N HIS A 73 -11.69 -2.50 -0.08
CA HIS A 73 -11.88 -2.95 -1.46
C HIS A 73 -13.37 -3.11 -1.78
N GLU A 74 -13.78 -2.66 -2.98
CA GLU A 74 -15.18 -2.69 -3.42
C GLU A 74 -15.73 -4.11 -3.54
N GLN A 75 -14.92 -5.05 -4.06
CA GLN A 75 -15.30 -6.45 -4.28
C GLN A 75 -15.10 -7.35 -3.06
N GLY A 76 -14.76 -6.77 -1.90
CA GLY A 76 -14.66 -7.52 -0.65
C GLY A 76 -13.29 -8.06 -0.32
N GLY A 77 -13.24 -8.97 0.66
CA GLY A 77 -12.00 -9.47 1.25
C GLY A 77 -11.37 -8.45 2.18
N ASN A 78 -12.18 -7.63 2.88
CA ASN A 78 -11.69 -6.60 3.78
C ASN A 78 -11.68 -7.08 5.24
N MET A 79 -10.67 -6.64 5.97
CA MET A 79 -10.64 -6.69 7.43
C MET A 79 -11.44 -5.53 8.03
N ASP A 80 -11.73 -5.61 9.32
CA ASP A 80 -12.31 -4.48 10.05
C ASP A 80 -11.32 -3.31 10.06
N LYS A 81 -11.71 -2.21 9.46
CA LYS A 81 -10.92 -0.99 9.34
C LYS A 81 -10.49 -0.44 10.71
N ASN A 82 -11.39 -0.47 11.69
CA ASN A 82 -11.09 0.09 13.01
C ASN A 82 -10.05 -0.77 13.72
N LEU A 83 -10.16 -2.09 13.59
CA LEU A 83 -9.16 -3.03 14.14
C LEU A 83 -7.77 -2.77 13.55
N VAL A 84 -7.66 -2.62 12.22
CA VAL A 84 -6.39 -2.32 11.54
C VAL A 84 -5.85 -0.95 11.96
N PHE A 85 -6.70 0.06 12.05
CA PHE A 85 -6.28 1.42 12.44
C PHE A 85 -5.87 1.51 13.91
N ASP A 86 -6.54 0.83 14.82
CA ASP A 86 -6.13 0.76 16.23
C ASP A 86 -4.77 0.05 16.38
N TRP A 87 -4.57 -1.04 15.63
CA TRP A 87 -3.27 -1.71 15.56
C TRP A 87 -2.16 -0.78 15.03
N LEU A 88 -2.40 -0.05 13.93
CA LEU A 88 -1.45 0.93 13.39
C LEU A 88 -1.17 2.05 14.39
N LYS A 89 -2.20 2.53 15.09
CA LYS A 89 -2.06 3.57 16.12
C LYS A 89 -1.14 3.13 17.26
N ASP A 90 -1.25 1.87 17.67
CA ASP A 90 -0.37 1.32 18.69
C ASP A 90 1.04 1.07 18.15
N LEU A 91 1.16 0.59 16.91
CA LEU A 91 2.44 0.41 16.23
C LEU A 91 3.22 1.73 16.12
N PHE A 92 2.54 2.81 15.74
CA PHE A 92 3.14 4.14 15.55
C PHE A 92 3.54 4.86 16.83
N LYS A 93 3.19 4.34 18.01
CA LYS A 93 3.69 4.84 19.29
C LYS A 93 5.13 4.42 19.62
N GLN A 94 5.69 3.46 18.87
CA GLN A 94 7.04 2.96 19.09
C GLN A 94 8.09 4.00 18.64
N GLU A 95 8.68 4.73 19.58
CA GLU A 95 9.65 5.81 19.31
C GLU A 95 11.00 5.29 18.81
N ASP A 96 11.39 4.08 19.22
CA ASP A 96 12.65 3.44 18.84
C ASP A 96 12.59 2.68 17.50
N THR A 97 11.45 2.73 16.80
CA THR A 97 11.23 2.09 15.50
C THR A 97 11.47 3.08 14.37
N THR A 98 12.16 2.63 13.34
CA THR A 98 12.28 3.35 12.06
C THR A 98 11.18 2.87 11.10
N PHE A 99 10.30 3.78 10.72
CA PHE A 99 9.26 3.55 9.72
C PHE A 99 9.78 3.97 8.35
N ILE A 100 9.78 3.04 7.40
CA ILE A 100 10.36 3.20 6.07
C ILE A 100 9.23 3.29 5.04
N PHE A 101 9.29 4.30 4.20
CA PHE A 101 8.33 4.56 3.13
C PHE A 101 9.07 4.79 1.79
N HIS A 102 8.31 4.79 0.72
CA HIS A 102 8.76 5.29 -0.57
C HIS A 102 7.83 6.39 -1.08
N ASN A 103 8.30 7.64 -1.11
CA ASN A 103 7.48 8.85 -1.25
C ASN A 103 6.60 9.08 0.00
N ALA A 104 7.24 9.06 1.15
CA ALA A 104 6.63 9.11 2.48
C ALA A 104 5.57 10.22 2.66
N MET A 105 5.72 11.35 1.97
CA MET A 105 4.79 12.47 2.07
C MET A 105 3.36 12.04 1.71
N TYR A 106 3.20 11.23 0.67
CA TYR A 106 1.89 10.76 0.24
C TYR A 106 1.20 9.92 1.32
N ASP A 107 1.88 8.87 1.79
CA ASP A 107 1.32 7.93 2.78
C ASP A 107 1.08 8.60 4.13
N ILE A 108 2.04 9.41 4.60
CA ILE A 108 1.92 10.11 5.89
C ILE A 108 0.74 11.08 5.88
N CYS A 109 0.46 11.76 4.77
CA CYS A 109 -0.70 12.63 4.67
C CYS A 109 -2.01 11.85 4.80
N TRP A 110 -2.13 10.68 4.16
CA TRP A 110 -3.28 9.80 4.31
C TRP A 110 -3.41 9.26 5.74
N LEU A 111 -2.33 8.80 6.34
CA LEU A 111 -2.31 8.32 7.73
C LEU A 111 -2.74 9.42 8.71
N ARG A 112 -2.21 10.64 8.56
CA ARG A 112 -2.57 11.78 9.41
C ARG A 112 -4.03 12.18 9.26
N SER A 113 -4.58 12.18 8.06
CA SER A 113 -6.01 12.46 7.84
C SER A 113 -6.91 11.39 8.47
N ALA A 114 -6.42 10.17 8.63
CA ALA A 114 -7.07 9.08 9.35
C ALA A 114 -6.85 9.13 10.88
N GLY A 115 -6.17 10.18 11.41
CA GLY A 115 -5.89 10.34 12.84
C GLY A 115 -4.70 9.53 13.35
N LEU A 116 -3.85 9.02 12.45
CA LEU A 116 -2.69 8.21 12.77
C LEU A 116 -1.42 9.07 12.73
N THR A 117 -0.63 9.04 13.80
CA THR A 117 0.61 9.85 13.92
C THR A 117 1.77 8.96 14.33
N ILE A 118 2.80 8.94 13.51
CA ILE A 118 4.03 8.20 13.74
C ILE A 118 4.90 8.96 14.76
N LYS A 119 5.36 8.27 15.81
CA LYS A 119 6.27 8.81 16.82
C LYS A 119 7.72 8.43 16.56
N GLY A 120 7.95 7.29 15.91
CA GLY A 120 9.28 6.82 15.55
C GLY A 120 9.93 7.62 14.43
N LYS A 121 11.14 7.21 14.07
CA LYS A 121 11.88 7.82 12.97
C LYS A 121 11.23 7.47 11.63
N ILE A 122 11.18 8.43 10.73
CA ILE A 122 10.69 8.24 9.35
C ILE A 122 11.87 8.29 8.38
N VAL A 123 11.92 7.31 7.48
CA VAL A 123 12.88 7.23 6.37
C VAL A 123 12.10 7.15 5.06
N ASP A 124 12.47 7.99 4.11
CA ASP A 124 11.94 7.98 2.73
C ASP A 124 13.01 7.50 1.76
N THR A 125 12.81 6.31 1.20
CA THR A 125 13.77 5.70 0.28
C THR A 125 13.86 6.42 -1.06
N MET A 126 12.82 7.16 -1.48
CA MET A 126 12.87 7.98 -2.69
C MET A 126 13.80 9.19 -2.49
N ILE A 127 13.69 9.86 -1.35
CA ILE A 127 14.57 10.98 -0.99
C ILE A 127 16.00 10.47 -0.77
N ALA A 128 16.17 9.37 -0.04
CA ALA A 128 17.49 8.78 0.17
C ALA A 128 18.21 8.45 -1.14
N ALA A 129 17.49 7.85 -2.11
CA ALA A 129 18.04 7.53 -3.41
C ALA A 129 18.45 8.78 -4.21
N SER A 130 17.68 9.87 -4.11
CA SER A 130 18.02 11.13 -4.79
C SER A 130 19.25 11.82 -4.19
N LEU A 131 19.49 11.64 -2.90
CA LEU A 131 20.71 12.14 -2.23
C LEU A 131 21.94 11.29 -2.55
N ILE A 132 21.77 10.00 -2.84
CA ILE A 132 22.88 9.08 -3.22
C ILE A 132 23.31 9.34 -4.67
N ASP A 133 22.35 9.56 -5.57
CA ASP A 133 22.62 9.80 -6.99
C ASP A 133 21.55 10.71 -7.58
N GLU A 134 21.87 12.00 -7.65
CA GLU A 134 20.99 13.06 -8.15
C GLU A 134 20.79 13.02 -9.68
N ASN A 135 21.62 12.27 -10.40
CA ASN A 135 21.59 12.24 -11.86
C ASN A 135 20.68 11.13 -12.41
N ARG A 136 19.95 10.41 -11.56
CA ARG A 136 19.01 9.38 -12.00
C ARG A 136 17.82 9.97 -12.75
N LEU A 137 17.43 9.31 -13.83
CA LEU A 137 16.23 9.66 -14.59
C LEU A 137 14.92 9.27 -13.89
N SER A 138 14.98 8.37 -12.91
CA SER A 138 13.79 7.89 -12.19
C SER A 138 14.14 7.40 -10.78
N TYR A 139 13.33 7.82 -9.83
CA TYR A 139 13.36 7.38 -8.43
C TYR A 139 12.13 6.52 -8.07
N GLN A 140 11.42 5.98 -9.06
CA GLN A 140 10.30 5.07 -8.82
C GLN A 140 10.78 3.81 -8.10
N LEU A 141 9.98 3.32 -7.15
CA LEU A 141 10.31 2.15 -6.33
C LEU A 141 10.73 0.94 -7.19
N ASN A 142 9.97 0.61 -8.23
CA ASN A 142 10.29 -0.51 -9.12
C ASN A 142 11.65 -0.34 -9.83
N THR A 143 12.00 0.88 -10.23
CA THR A 143 13.30 1.19 -10.86
C THR A 143 14.44 1.02 -9.87
N LEU A 144 14.27 1.54 -8.66
CA LEU A 144 15.28 1.43 -7.60
C LEU A 144 15.43 0.00 -7.10
N ALA A 145 14.33 -0.73 -6.91
CA ALA A 145 14.35 -2.12 -6.49
C ALA A 145 15.10 -3.01 -7.50
N LYS A 146 14.85 -2.85 -8.80
CA LYS A 146 15.60 -3.56 -9.84
C LYS A 146 17.09 -3.25 -9.80
N PHE A 147 17.45 -2.00 -9.51
CA PHE A 147 18.85 -1.57 -9.49
C PHE A 147 19.59 -2.03 -8.23
N TYR A 148 19.00 -1.82 -7.05
CA TYR A 148 19.68 -2.07 -5.78
C TYR A 148 19.49 -3.51 -5.25
N VAL A 149 18.34 -4.12 -5.54
CA VAL A 149 17.94 -5.43 -4.99
C VAL A 149 17.93 -6.53 -6.05
N GLY A 150 17.96 -6.16 -7.34
CA GLY A 150 17.90 -7.11 -8.45
C GLY A 150 16.48 -7.65 -8.74
N MET A 151 15.48 -7.20 -8.00
CA MET A 151 14.09 -7.61 -8.15
C MET A 151 13.18 -6.40 -8.34
N GLY A 152 12.15 -6.56 -9.17
CA GLY A 152 11.09 -5.56 -9.34
C GLY A 152 9.76 -6.05 -8.79
N LYS A 153 8.76 -5.18 -8.84
CA LYS A 153 7.36 -5.54 -8.50
C LYS A 153 6.84 -6.58 -9.50
N ASP A 154 6.21 -7.64 -9.00
CA ASP A 154 5.44 -8.55 -9.85
C ASP A 154 3.99 -8.03 -9.93
N GLU A 155 3.63 -7.50 -11.08
CA GLU A 155 2.30 -6.96 -11.38
C GLU A 155 1.44 -7.96 -12.19
N SER A 156 1.91 -9.19 -12.42
CA SER A 156 1.29 -10.15 -13.35
C SER A 156 -0.15 -10.49 -12.98
N ILE A 157 -0.39 -10.87 -11.73
CA ILE A 157 -1.72 -11.24 -11.22
C ILE A 157 -2.64 -10.03 -11.16
N LEU A 158 -2.14 -8.89 -10.69
CA LEU A 158 -2.89 -7.63 -10.65
C LEU A 158 -3.38 -7.23 -12.06
N ASN A 159 -2.48 -7.27 -13.04
CA ASN A 159 -2.81 -6.92 -14.43
C ASN A 159 -3.78 -7.93 -15.06
N ALA A 160 -3.60 -9.22 -14.79
CA ALA A 160 -4.51 -10.25 -15.27
C ALA A 160 -5.92 -10.08 -14.67
N ALA A 161 -6.02 -9.89 -13.38
CA ALA A 161 -7.29 -9.63 -12.69
C ALA A 161 -7.96 -8.35 -13.21
N ALA A 162 -7.24 -7.26 -13.30
CA ALA A 162 -7.79 -5.99 -13.80
C ALA A 162 -8.35 -6.13 -15.21
N LYS A 163 -7.68 -6.88 -16.09
CA LYS A 163 -8.15 -7.17 -17.45
C LYS A 163 -9.48 -7.94 -17.43
N GLU A 164 -9.59 -8.99 -16.63
CA GLU A 164 -10.81 -9.81 -16.53
C GLU A 164 -11.99 -9.00 -15.95
N TYR A 165 -11.72 -8.10 -14.99
CA TYR A 165 -12.73 -7.21 -14.43
C TYR A 165 -13.02 -5.96 -15.30
N GLY A 166 -12.29 -5.74 -16.39
CA GLY A 166 -12.43 -4.55 -17.23
C GLY A 166 -12.04 -3.25 -16.53
N LEU A 167 -11.04 -3.32 -15.63
CA LEU A 167 -10.57 -2.24 -14.79
C LEU A 167 -9.14 -1.82 -15.14
N ASP A 168 -8.78 -0.59 -14.79
CA ASP A 168 -7.39 -0.14 -14.85
C ASP A 168 -6.63 -0.65 -13.60
N PRO A 169 -5.50 -1.38 -13.75
CA PRO A 169 -4.82 -2.00 -12.62
C PRO A 169 -4.27 -0.99 -11.59
N LYS A 170 -4.04 0.27 -11.99
CA LYS A 170 -3.51 1.30 -11.08
C LYS A 170 -4.57 2.24 -10.54
N LYS A 171 -5.53 2.64 -11.38
CA LYS A 171 -6.57 3.59 -10.97
C LYS A 171 -7.73 2.92 -10.23
N ASP A 172 -8.04 1.69 -10.64
CA ASP A 172 -9.20 0.95 -10.13
C ASP A 172 -8.81 -0.22 -9.22
N MET A 173 -7.56 -0.28 -8.75
CA MET A 173 -7.04 -1.36 -7.89
C MET A 173 -7.94 -1.61 -6.67
N TRP A 174 -8.43 -0.56 -6.04
CA TRP A 174 -9.33 -0.61 -4.90
C TRP A 174 -10.69 -1.28 -5.21
N ARG A 175 -11.05 -1.41 -6.50
CA ARG A 175 -12.28 -2.06 -6.95
C ARG A 175 -12.13 -3.55 -7.14
N LEU A 176 -10.90 -4.04 -7.25
CA LEU A 176 -10.62 -5.46 -7.32
C LEU A 176 -10.83 -6.14 -5.97
N PRO A 177 -11.16 -7.45 -5.94
CA PRO A 177 -11.05 -8.24 -4.72
C PRO A 177 -9.65 -8.14 -4.13
N ALA A 178 -9.57 -8.00 -2.81
CA ALA A 178 -8.31 -7.83 -2.10
C ALA A 178 -7.27 -8.93 -2.39
N LEU A 179 -7.74 -10.14 -2.69
CA LEU A 179 -6.89 -11.29 -2.98
C LEU A 179 -5.95 -11.09 -4.19
N PHE A 180 -6.33 -10.27 -5.18
CA PHE A 180 -5.48 -9.97 -6.34
C PHE A 180 -4.52 -8.81 -6.10
N VAL A 181 -4.80 -8.01 -5.08
CA VAL A 181 -3.97 -6.87 -4.70
C VAL A 181 -2.93 -7.29 -3.65
N GLY A 182 -3.29 -8.19 -2.73
CA GLY A 182 -2.44 -8.58 -1.61
C GLY A 182 -1.11 -9.23 -1.99
N GLN A 183 -1.02 -9.85 -3.17
CA GLN A 183 0.25 -10.39 -3.67
C GLN A 183 1.14 -9.30 -4.30
N TYR A 184 0.53 -8.22 -4.77
CA TYR A 184 1.21 -7.09 -5.38
C TYR A 184 1.71 -6.09 -4.33
N ALA A 185 0.90 -5.84 -3.28
CA ALA A 185 1.07 -4.81 -2.26
C ALA A 185 2.28 -5.01 -1.33
#